data_8c0e05a3fe4a43552a36cf77601b2f2e
#
_entry.id   8c0e05a3fe4a43552a36cf77601b2f2e
#
_cell.length_a   1.000
_cell.length_b   1.000
_cell.length_c   1.000
_cell.angle_alpha   90.00
_cell.angle_beta   90.00
_cell.angle_gamma   90.00
#
_symmetry.space_group_name_H-M   'P 1'
#
loop_
_entity.id
_entity.type
_entity.pdbx_description
1 polymer ?
#
loop_
_entity_poly.entity_id
_entity_poly.type
_entity_poly.pdbx_seq_one_letter_code
_entity_poly.pdbx_strand_id
1 'polypeptide(L)'
;KKNMFMAVTLPYDVLESDFIKEIQKEYKSLCNKVYIIMLLTAIPCIFPFWIFKNITVYIFYMLIWCLVFSYYGIIPFKLMNRKVKAEKSKNNWFVGEKKVVYCDIKTTMLKNKMPISNKYFLIPLLISLFPLIISLKNMSSENIVFLIISILNIGLIIFIFCITKQYNKSKLKTYSTDSEINFILNKTEKRMMSIYFLINALVESILILVIYLMIFDYINVEFFNI
;
A
#
# COMPACT_ATOMS: atom_id res chain seq x y z
N LYS A 1 -12.78 17.17 -8.22
CA LYS A 1 -12.68 18.64 -8.36
C LYS A 1 -12.42 18.96 -9.82
N LYS A 2 -13.23 19.80 -10.47
CA LYS A 2 -13.16 20.09 -11.92
C LYS A 2 -11.84 20.76 -12.38
N ASN A 3 -11.07 21.35 -11.46
CA ASN A 3 -9.82 22.08 -11.73
C ASN A 3 -8.55 21.36 -11.23
N MET A 4 -8.57 20.04 -11.23
CA MET A 4 -7.41 19.23 -10.78
C MET A 4 -6.83 18.44 -11.96
N PHE A 5 -5.52 18.59 -12.18
CA PHE A 5 -4.75 17.83 -13.16
C PHE A 5 -3.51 17.23 -12.49
N MET A 6 -3.24 15.96 -12.72
CA MET A 6 -2.14 15.19 -12.07
C MET A 6 -2.06 15.41 -10.53
N ALA A 7 -3.21 15.43 -9.86
CA ALA A 7 -3.36 15.73 -8.44
C ALA A 7 -2.88 17.15 -8.02
N VAL A 8 -2.79 18.08 -8.96
CA VAL A 8 -2.44 19.48 -8.73
C VAL A 8 -3.63 20.36 -9.14
N THR A 9 -4.07 21.26 -8.26
CA THR A 9 -5.11 22.26 -8.59
C THR A 9 -4.50 23.37 -9.43
N LEU A 10 -5.11 23.67 -10.58
CA LEU A 10 -4.69 24.69 -11.54
C LEU A 10 -5.84 25.64 -11.84
N PRO A 11 -5.59 26.88 -12.29
CA PRO A 11 -6.62 27.74 -12.85
C PRO A 11 -7.27 27.10 -14.07
N TYR A 12 -8.55 27.44 -14.34
CA TYR A 12 -9.28 26.86 -15.48
C TYR A 12 -8.61 27.18 -16.81
N ASP A 13 -8.13 28.40 -16.99
CA ASP A 13 -7.49 28.87 -18.22
C ASP A 13 -6.22 28.06 -18.56
N VAL A 14 -5.52 27.58 -17.52
CA VAL A 14 -4.30 26.77 -17.70
C VAL A 14 -4.61 25.32 -18.10
N LEU A 15 -5.80 24.80 -17.75
CA LEU A 15 -6.17 23.43 -18.09
C LEU A 15 -6.29 23.18 -19.59
N GLU A 16 -6.60 24.22 -20.36
CA GLU A 16 -6.71 24.16 -21.83
C GLU A 16 -5.40 24.52 -22.54
N SER A 17 -4.35 24.88 -21.80
CA SER A 17 -3.06 25.29 -22.35
C SER A 17 -2.33 24.16 -23.09
N ASP A 18 -1.48 24.54 -24.03
CA ASP A 18 -0.66 23.60 -24.78
C ASP A 18 0.32 22.84 -23.87
N PHE A 19 0.77 23.46 -22.79
CA PHE A 19 1.58 22.80 -21.76
C PHE A 19 0.86 21.56 -21.18
N ILE A 20 -0.43 21.65 -20.86
CA ILE A 20 -1.20 20.53 -20.32
C ILE A 20 -1.36 19.42 -21.36
N LYS A 21 -1.59 19.77 -22.63
CA LYS A 21 -1.68 18.80 -23.74
C LYS A 21 -0.35 18.08 -23.93
N GLU A 22 0.77 18.79 -23.82
CA GLU A 22 2.12 18.23 -23.91
C GLU A 22 2.38 17.24 -22.75
N ILE A 23 2.07 17.62 -21.51
CA ILE A 23 2.19 16.73 -20.34
C ILE A 23 1.31 15.47 -20.47
N GLN A 24 0.10 15.59 -21.03
CA GLN A 24 -0.77 14.44 -21.28
C GLN A 24 -0.14 13.49 -22.31
N LYS A 25 0.42 14.03 -23.39
CA LYS A 25 1.10 13.25 -24.43
C LYS A 25 2.34 12.54 -23.88
N GLU A 26 3.14 13.26 -23.09
CA GLU A 26 4.33 12.71 -22.44
C GLU A 26 3.95 11.62 -21.43
N TYR A 27 2.93 11.86 -20.60
CA TYR A 27 2.41 10.88 -19.64
C TYR A 27 1.97 9.59 -20.35
N LYS A 28 1.17 9.72 -21.41
CA LYS A 28 0.70 8.58 -22.20
C LYS A 28 1.86 7.79 -22.82
N SER A 29 2.85 8.49 -23.35
CA SER A 29 4.07 7.88 -23.91
C SER A 29 4.86 7.11 -22.85
N LEU A 30 5.06 7.70 -21.66
CA LEU A 30 5.76 7.04 -20.56
C LEU A 30 4.99 5.84 -20.03
N CYS A 31 3.67 5.94 -19.87
CA CYS A 31 2.83 4.81 -19.48
C CYS A 31 2.95 3.66 -20.47
N ASN A 32 2.86 3.95 -21.78
CA ASN A 32 2.98 2.92 -22.82
C ASN A 32 4.35 2.22 -22.75
N LYS A 33 5.45 2.98 -22.58
CA LYS A 33 6.78 2.38 -22.43
C LYS A 33 6.87 1.45 -21.22
N VAL A 34 6.39 1.91 -20.07
CA VAL A 34 6.38 1.11 -18.84
C VAL A 34 5.54 -0.15 -19.02
N TYR A 35 4.33 -0.04 -19.60
CA TYR A 35 3.46 -1.19 -19.80
C TYR A 35 4.03 -2.19 -20.81
N ILE A 36 4.67 -1.75 -21.88
CA ILE A 36 5.32 -2.64 -22.85
C ILE A 36 6.45 -3.43 -22.16
N ILE A 37 7.31 -2.76 -21.40
CA ILE A 37 8.40 -3.42 -20.66
C ILE A 37 7.81 -4.42 -19.66
N MET A 38 6.78 -4.03 -18.91
CA MET A 38 6.13 -4.90 -17.93
C MET A 38 5.44 -6.09 -18.60
N LEU A 39 4.83 -5.90 -19.76
CA LEU A 39 4.19 -6.98 -20.53
C LEU A 39 5.24 -7.99 -21.03
N LEU A 40 6.36 -7.52 -21.54
CA LEU A 40 7.46 -8.39 -21.96
C LEU A 40 8.03 -9.21 -20.78
N THR A 41 8.21 -8.57 -19.63
CA THR A 41 8.68 -9.28 -18.41
C THR A 41 7.63 -10.17 -17.77
N ALA A 42 6.33 -10.07 -18.16
CA ALA A 42 5.27 -10.97 -17.71
C ALA A 42 5.26 -12.31 -18.48
N ILE A 43 5.94 -12.41 -19.61
CA ILE A 43 5.95 -13.64 -20.43
C ILE A 43 6.29 -14.89 -19.61
N PRO A 44 7.34 -14.90 -18.73
CA PRO A 44 7.63 -16.05 -17.88
C PRO A 44 6.48 -16.44 -16.94
N CYS A 45 5.61 -15.48 -16.58
CA CYS A 45 4.43 -15.77 -15.75
C CYS A 45 3.34 -16.55 -16.51
N ILE A 46 3.28 -16.40 -17.83
CA ILE A 46 2.28 -17.06 -18.70
C ILE A 46 2.70 -18.50 -19.02
N PHE A 47 4.00 -18.73 -19.15
CA PHE A 47 4.55 -20.04 -19.54
C PHE A 47 5.42 -20.65 -18.42
N PRO A 48 4.87 -20.91 -17.22
CA PRO A 48 5.68 -21.32 -16.07
C PRO A 48 6.37 -22.67 -16.29
N PHE A 49 5.69 -23.64 -16.92
CA PHE A 49 6.23 -24.99 -17.12
C PHE A 49 7.36 -25.05 -18.15
N TRP A 50 7.44 -24.07 -19.05
CA TRP A 50 8.48 -24.03 -20.09
C TRP A 50 9.75 -23.34 -19.61
N ILE A 51 9.62 -22.35 -18.71
CA ILE A 51 10.72 -21.49 -18.26
C ILE A 51 11.22 -21.93 -16.88
N PHE A 52 10.30 -22.24 -15.97
CA PHE A 52 10.63 -22.63 -14.61
C PHE A 52 10.38 -24.13 -14.40
N LYS A 53 11.45 -24.90 -14.25
CA LYS A 53 11.37 -26.32 -13.87
C LYS A 53 10.92 -26.52 -12.41
N ASN A 54 11.05 -25.48 -11.59
CA ASN A 54 10.73 -25.51 -10.16
C ASN A 54 9.63 -24.50 -9.86
N ILE A 55 8.51 -24.97 -9.30
CA ILE A 55 7.35 -24.16 -8.94
C ILE A 55 7.69 -23.07 -7.91
N THR A 56 8.65 -23.34 -7.03
CA THR A 56 9.10 -22.37 -6.02
C THR A 56 9.73 -21.14 -6.67
N VAL A 57 10.61 -21.36 -7.66
CA VAL A 57 11.27 -20.27 -8.40
C VAL A 57 10.21 -19.44 -9.15
N TYR A 58 9.20 -20.11 -9.73
CA TYR A 58 8.09 -19.44 -10.38
C TYR A 58 7.31 -18.53 -9.41
N ILE A 59 6.95 -19.02 -8.22
CA ILE A 59 6.21 -18.22 -7.22
C ILE A 59 7.05 -16.99 -6.80
N PHE A 60 8.34 -17.17 -6.54
CA PHE A 60 9.21 -16.02 -6.22
C PHE A 60 9.32 -15.02 -7.35
N TYR A 61 9.43 -15.48 -8.59
CA TYR A 61 9.42 -14.60 -9.76
C TYR A 61 8.13 -13.77 -9.83
N MET A 62 6.97 -14.41 -9.68
CA MET A 62 5.66 -13.77 -9.66
C MET A 62 5.56 -12.70 -8.58
N LEU A 63 5.99 -13.00 -7.35
CA LEU A 63 5.96 -12.05 -6.23
C LEU A 63 6.84 -10.83 -6.51
N ILE A 64 8.08 -11.07 -6.95
CA ILE A 64 9.01 -9.98 -7.30
C ILE A 64 8.44 -9.16 -8.45
N TRP A 65 7.90 -9.80 -9.48
CA TRP A 65 7.32 -9.13 -10.64
C TRP A 65 6.14 -8.23 -10.23
N CYS A 66 5.23 -8.70 -9.36
CA CYS A 66 4.12 -7.90 -8.84
C CYS A 66 4.60 -6.65 -8.08
N LEU A 67 5.63 -6.78 -7.25
CA LEU A 67 6.22 -5.65 -6.53
C LEU A 67 6.85 -4.63 -7.49
N VAL A 68 7.61 -5.12 -8.46
CA VAL A 68 8.25 -4.29 -9.50
C VAL A 68 7.20 -3.58 -10.34
N PHE A 69 6.16 -4.28 -10.80
CA PHE A 69 5.04 -3.71 -11.54
C PHE A 69 4.35 -2.59 -10.75
N SER A 70 4.04 -2.84 -9.48
CA SER A 70 3.39 -1.84 -8.61
C SER A 70 4.25 -0.59 -8.43
N TYR A 71 5.56 -0.75 -8.28
CA TYR A 71 6.48 0.36 -8.12
C TYR A 71 6.65 1.18 -9.42
N TYR A 72 6.93 0.51 -10.54
CA TYR A 72 7.18 1.18 -11.82
C TYR A 72 5.91 1.79 -12.42
N GLY A 73 4.74 1.19 -12.18
CA GLY A 73 3.45 1.74 -12.62
C GLY A 73 3.14 3.14 -12.07
N ILE A 74 3.70 3.50 -10.91
CA ILE A 74 3.48 4.82 -10.29
C ILE A 74 4.47 5.88 -10.80
N ILE A 75 5.60 5.47 -11.39
CA ILE A 75 6.68 6.41 -11.80
C ILE A 75 6.20 7.47 -12.79
N PRO A 76 5.49 7.15 -13.89
CA PRO A 76 5.01 8.15 -14.85
C PRO A 76 4.18 9.24 -14.18
N PHE A 77 3.26 8.84 -13.29
CA PHE A 77 2.43 9.78 -12.55
C PHE A 77 3.27 10.69 -11.63
N LYS A 78 4.24 10.13 -10.88
CA LYS A 78 5.10 10.91 -9.99
C LYS A 78 5.94 11.94 -10.75
N LEU A 79 6.47 11.55 -11.92
CA LEU A 79 7.27 12.44 -12.78
C LEU A 79 6.42 13.61 -13.29
N MET A 80 5.24 13.32 -13.84
CA MET A 80 4.36 14.36 -14.36
C MET A 80 3.81 15.26 -13.25
N ASN A 81 3.44 14.69 -12.10
CA ASN A 81 3.04 15.48 -10.94
C ASN A 81 4.13 16.47 -10.49
N ARG A 82 5.41 16.03 -10.50
CA ARG A 82 6.55 16.91 -10.18
C ARG A 82 6.72 18.02 -11.21
N LYS A 83 6.62 17.73 -12.52
CA LYS A 83 6.70 18.71 -13.59
C LYS A 83 5.60 19.78 -13.46
N VAL A 84 4.34 19.33 -13.28
CA VAL A 84 3.20 20.23 -13.12
C VAL A 84 3.35 21.11 -11.87
N LYS A 85 3.84 20.55 -10.75
CA LYS A 85 4.10 21.33 -9.53
C LYS A 85 5.20 22.38 -9.72
N ALA A 86 6.27 22.03 -10.41
CA ALA A 86 7.36 22.94 -10.69
C ALA A 86 6.89 24.10 -11.55
N GLU A 87 6.14 23.84 -12.62
CA GLU A 87 5.62 24.87 -13.51
C GLU A 87 4.56 25.73 -12.82
N LYS A 88 3.69 25.13 -12.01
CA LYS A 88 2.77 25.87 -11.15
C LYS A 88 3.48 26.86 -10.24
N SER A 89 4.58 26.45 -9.63
CA SER A 89 5.39 27.27 -8.75
C SER A 89 6.08 28.41 -9.52
N LYS A 90 6.62 28.11 -10.71
CA LYS A 90 7.33 29.05 -11.57
C LYS A 90 6.41 30.17 -12.09
N ASN A 91 5.19 29.79 -12.51
CA ASN A 91 4.24 30.73 -13.12
C ASN A 91 3.21 31.29 -12.11
N ASN A 92 3.38 31.01 -10.80
CA ASN A 92 2.47 31.44 -9.75
C ASN A 92 0.98 31.11 -10.00
N TRP A 93 0.69 29.93 -10.57
CA TRP A 93 -0.68 29.46 -10.85
C TRP A 93 -1.41 29.04 -9.57
N PHE A 94 -1.66 29.99 -8.70
CA PHE A 94 -2.39 29.72 -7.47
C PHE A 94 -3.87 30.01 -7.67
N VAL A 95 -4.71 29.08 -7.27
CA VAL A 95 -6.18 29.18 -7.30
C VAL A 95 -6.67 29.52 -5.90
N GLY A 96 -7.21 30.72 -5.76
CA GLY A 96 -7.79 31.21 -4.51
C GLY A 96 -6.78 31.89 -3.58
N GLU A 97 -7.31 32.57 -2.57
CA GLU A 97 -6.51 33.18 -1.51
C GLU A 97 -5.66 32.14 -0.79
N LYS A 98 -4.46 32.52 -0.34
CA LYS A 98 -3.63 31.67 0.52
C LYS A 98 -4.51 31.18 1.66
N LYS A 99 -4.81 29.87 1.71
CA LYS A 99 -5.50 29.30 2.85
C LYS A 99 -4.73 29.67 4.10
N VAL A 100 -5.34 30.49 4.93
CA VAL A 100 -4.85 30.73 6.29
C VAL A 100 -4.76 29.35 6.95
N VAL A 101 -3.56 28.93 7.27
CA VAL A 101 -3.35 27.66 7.97
C VAL A 101 -3.73 27.93 9.41
N TYR A 102 -4.94 27.63 9.78
CA TYR A 102 -5.34 27.61 11.18
C TYR A 102 -4.57 26.45 11.85
N CYS A 103 -3.55 26.79 12.60
CA CYS A 103 -2.85 25.84 13.48
C CYS A 103 -3.74 25.58 14.70
N ASP A 104 -4.60 24.57 14.60
CA ASP A 104 -5.36 24.11 15.76
C ASP A 104 -4.46 23.15 16.57
N ILE A 105 -4.09 23.61 17.77
CA ILE A 105 -3.22 22.88 18.70
C ILE A 105 -3.87 21.55 19.12
N LYS A 106 -5.21 21.53 19.34
CA LYS A 106 -5.93 20.31 19.72
C LYS A 106 -5.86 19.24 18.62
N THR A 107 -6.03 19.62 17.36
CA THR A 107 -5.94 18.66 16.25
C THR A 107 -4.50 18.21 16.02
N THR A 108 -3.50 19.05 16.23
CA THR A 108 -2.09 18.67 16.08
C THR A 108 -1.65 17.61 17.10
N MET A 109 -2.21 17.59 18.30
CA MET A 109 -1.95 16.56 19.31
C MET A 109 -2.38 15.15 18.86
N LEU A 110 -3.32 15.02 17.90
CA LEU A 110 -3.71 13.72 17.32
C LEU A 110 -2.57 13.01 16.58
N LYS A 111 -1.53 13.74 16.16
CA LYS A 111 -0.36 13.12 15.48
C LYS A 111 0.51 12.30 16.43
N ASN A 112 0.50 12.63 17.71
CA ASN A 112 1.42 12.05 18.71
C ASN A 112 0.83 10.82 19.42
N LYS A 113 -0.48 10.58 19.29
CA LYS A 113 -1.15 9.44 19.93
C LYS A 113 -1.75 8.52 18.88
N MET A 114 -1.45 7.24 18.97
CA MET A 114 -2.15 6.22 18.20
C MET A 114 -3.61 6.16 18.67
N PRO A 115 -4.59 6.20 17.74
CA PRO A 115 -6.02 6.12 18.08
C PRO A 115 -6.41 4.76 18.67
N ILE A 116 -5.58 3.73 18.42
CA ILE A 116 -5.70 2.37 18.97
C ILE A 116 -4.39 2.05 19.69
N SER A 117 -4.47 1.31 20.79
CA SER A 117 -3.29 0.86 21.51
C SER A 117 -2.40 -0.03 20.62
N ASN A 118 -1.10 0.26 20.61
CA ASN A 118 -0.10 -0.55 19.89
C ASN A 118 -0.12 -2.03 20.31
N LYS A 119 -0.60 -2.33 21.53
CA LYS A 119 -0.68 -3.69 22.06
C LYS A 119 -1.58 -4.61 21.22
N TYR A 120 -2.59 -4.06 20.54
CA TYR A 120 -3.47 -4.88 19.70
C TYR A 120 -2.74 -5.49 18.50
N PHE A 121 -1.69 -4.83 17.98
CA PHE A 121 -0.85 -5.39 16.91
C PHE A 121 0.04 -6.56 17.35
N LEU A 122 0.18 -6.79 18.66
CA LEU A 122 0.85 -7.99 19.18
C LEU A 122 0.04 -9.26 18.89
N ILE A 123 -1.30 -9.16 18.79
CA ILE A 123 -2.17 -10.33 18.56
C ILE A 123 -1.87 -10.98 17.21
N PRO A 124 -1.96 -10.28 16.03
CA PRO A 124 -1.60 -10.88 14.75
C PRO A 124 -0.14 -11.32 14.69
N LEU A 125 0.76 -10.62 15.37
CA LEU A 125 2.18 -10.99 15.44
C LEU A 125 2.36 -12.32 16.20
N LEU A 126 1.68 -12.51 17.32
CA LEU A 126 1.71 -13.78 18.06
C LEU A 126 1.12 -14.92 17.23
N ILE A 127 0.00 -14.69 16.54
CA ILE A 127 -0.61 -15.70 15.65
C ILE A 127 0.37 -16.09 14.54
N SER A 128 1.10 -15.14 13.95
CA SER A 128 2.07 -15.41 12.88
C SER A 128 3.32 -16.18 13.32
N LEU A 129 3.60 -16.26 14.62
CA LEU A 129 4.67 -17.10 15.16
C LEU A 129 4.35 -18.60 15.05
N PHE A 130 3.08 -19.01 15.07
CA PHE A 130 2.70 -20.42 14.97
C PHE A 130 3.10 -21.05 13.63
N PRO A 131 2.82 -20.45 12.44
CA PRO A 131 3.35 -20.94 11.16
C PRO A 131 4.87 -21.06 11.15
N LEU A 132 5.59 -20.12 11.76
CA LEU A 132 7.04 -20.19 11.87
C LEU A 132 7.49 -21.41 12.69
N ILE A 133 6.87 -21.66 13.83
CA ILE A 133 7.18 -22.81 14.70
C ILE A 133 6.87 -24.12 13.97
N ILE A 134 5.75 -24.21 13.25
CA ILE A 134 5.37 -25.38 12.46
C ILE A 134 6.41 -25.65 11.37
N SER A 135 6.84 -24.62 10.65
CA SER A 135 7.85 -24.73 9.59
C SER A 135 9.21 -25.18 10.15
N LEU A 136 9.61 -24.68 11.31
CA LEU A 136 10.86 -25.09 11.96
C LEU A 136 10.84 -26.54 12.43
N LYS A 137 9.70 -27.04 12.93
CA LYS A 137 9.53 -28.43 13.35
C LYS A 137 9.59 -29.41 12.16
N ASN A 138 9.04 -29.01 11.02
CA ASN A 138 8.93 -29.82 9.82
C ASN A 138 10.00 -29.41 8.78
N MET A 139 11.17 -28.99 9.23
CA MET A 139 12.23 -28.49 8.35
C MET A 139 12.82 -29.63 7.51
N SER A 140 12.65 -29.54 6.19
CA SER A 140 13.25 -30.37 5.17
C SER A 140 13.64 -29.50 3.98
N SER A 141 14.46 -30.03 3.07
CA SER A 141 14.82 -29.31 1.83
C SER A 141 13.59 -28.93 0.99
N GLU A 142 12.52 -29.73 1.04
CA GLU A 142 11.27 -29.50 0.33
C GLU A 142 10.41 -28.43 1.02
N ASN A 143 10.49 -28.35 2.34
CA ASN A 143 9.67 -27.47 3.16
C ASN A 143 10.28 -26.09 3.45
N ILE A 144 11.49 -25.81 2.96
CA ILE A 144 12.19 -24.54 3.20
C ILE A 144 11.39 -23.32 2.71
N VAL A 145 10.54 -23.51 1.70
CA VAL A 145 9.64 -22.46 1.16
C VAL A 145 8.67 -21.98 2.20
N PHE A 146 8.09 -22.90 2.98
CA PHE A 146 7.14 -22.56 4.05
C PHE A 146 7.82 -21.75 5.16
N LEU A 147 9.07 -22.04 5.48
CA LEU A 147 9.85 -21.23 6.41
C LEU A 147 10.00 -19.80 5.91
N ILE A 148 10.34 -19.62 4.64
CA ILE A 148 10.48 -18.29 4.03
C ILE A 148 9.16 -17.54 4.04
N ILE A 149 8.04 -18.19 3.69
CA ILE A 149 6.70 -17.61 3.71
C ILE A 149 6.34 -17.15 5.14
N SER A 150 6.66 -17.94 6.17
CA SER A 150 6.41 -17.58 7.57
C SER A 150 7.17 -16.33 7.98
N ILE A 151 8.44 -16.20 7.58
CA ILE A 151 9.28 -15.03 7.87
C ILE A 151 8.71 -13.80 7.14
N LEU A 152 8.32 -13.94 5.87
CA LEU A 152 7.70 -12.86 5.08
C LEU A 152 6.38 -12.41 5.69
N ASN A 153 5.55 -13.32 6.20
CA ASN A 153 4.31 -13.00 6.90
C ASN A 153 4.56 -12.11 8.13
N ILE A 154 5.51 -12.49 8.99
CA ILE A 154 5.90 -11.66 10.14
C ILE A 154 6.37 -10.28 9.68
N GLY A 155 7.22 -10.24 8.66
CA GLY A 155 7.70 -8.98 8.06
C GLY A 155 6.56 -8.09 7.56
N LEU A 156 5.53 -8.68 6.95
CA LEU A 156 4.37 -7.98 6.43
C LEU A 156 3.51 -7.39 7.55
N ILE A 157 3.29 -8.12 8.65
CA ILE A 157 2.58 -7.61 9.82
C ILE A 157 3.31 -6.42 10.46
N ILE A 158 4.64 -6.51 10.58
CA ILE A 158 5.48 -5.41 11.06
C ILE A 158 5.36 -4.21 10.11
N PHE A 159 5.36 -4.43 8.81
CA PHE A 159 5.20 -3.41 7.79
C PHE A 159 3.83 -2.71 7.87
N ILE A 160 2.74 -3.48 8.04
CA ILE A 160 1.38 -2.93 8.25
C ILE A 160 1.35 -2.05 9.52
N PHE A 161 1.99 -2.49 10.59
CA PHE A 161 2.12 -1.68 11.81
C PHE A 161 2.88 -0.37 11.57
N CYS A 162 3.99 -0.42 10.84
CA CYS A 162 4.76 0.78 10.47
C CYS A 162 3.94 1.74 9.60
N ILE A 163 3.21 1.23 8.60
CA ILE A 163 2.30 2.04 7.77
C ILE A 163 1.23 2.71 8.65
N THR A 164 0.62 1.96 9.57
CA THR A 164 -0.40 2.51 10.47
C THR A 164 0.16 3.66 11.30
N LYS A 165 1.37 3.48 11.84
CA LYS A 165 2.06 4.50 12.62
C LYS A 165 2.40 5.75 11.77
N GLN A 166 2.84 5.54 10.54
CA GLN A 166 3.12 6.62 9.59
C GLN A 166 1.85 7.36 9.16
N TYR A 167 0.76 6.62 8.90
CA TYR A 167 -0.54 7.20 8.56
C TYR A 167 -1.05 8.12 9.69
N ASN A 168 -0.92 7.70 10.95
CA ASN A 168 -1.33 8.51 12.09
C ASN A 168 -0.53 9.82 12.22
N LYS A 169 0.72 9.84 11.75
CA LYS A 169 1.55 11.05 11.67
C LYS A 169 1.25 11.93 10.45
N SER A 170 0.40 11.47 9.52
CA SER A 170 0.07 12.22 8.30
C SER A 170 -0.59 13.56 8.59
N LYS A 171 -0.60 14.44 7.59
CA LYS A 171 -1.22 15.77 7.67
C LYS A 171 -2.71 15.63 7.99
N LEU A 172 -3.18 16.47 8.89
CA LEU A 172 -4.59 16.59 9.23
C LEU A 172 -5.34 17.37 8.14
N LYS A 173 -6.58 17.00 7.92
CA LYS A 173 -7.44 17.64 6.94
C LYS A 173 -8.31 18.69 7.63
N THR A 174 -8.47 19.84 7.00
CA THR A 174 -9.45 20.85 7.42
C THR A 174 -10.75 20.61 6.66
N TYR A 175 -11.81 20.31 7.38
CA TYR A 175 -13.15 20.05 6.83
C TYR A 175 -14.07 21.26 7.03
N SER A 176 -13.88 22.00 8.11
CA SER A 176 -14.69 23.14 8.54
C SER A 176 -13.82 24.26 9.09
N THR A 177 -14.42 25.43 9.26
CA THR A 177 -13.85 26.55 10.05
C THR A 177 -13.86 26.26 11.55
N ASP A 178 -14.71 25.32 12.00
CA ASP A 178 -14.82 24.89 13.38
C ASP A 178 -13.73 23.87 13.75
N SER A 179 -12.99 24.17 14.80
CA SER A 179 -11.88 23.33 15.28
C SER A 179 -12.37 22.01 15.90
N GLU A 180 -13.54 22.00 16.56
CA GLU A 180 -14.08 20.79 17.17
C GLU A 180 -14.51 19.77 16.12
N ILE A 181 -15.18 20.23 15.08
CA ILE A 181 -15.56 19.39 13.94
C ILE A 181 -14.32 18.80 13.28
N ASN A 182 -13.30 19.60 13.04
CA ASN A 182 -12.04 19.13 12.47
C ASN A 182 -11.35 18.10 13.36
N PHE A 183 -11.35 18.28 14.68
CA PHE A 183 -10.79 17.35 15.64
C PHE A 183 -11.53 16.00 15.62
N ILE A 184 -12.85 16.02 15.71
CA ILE A 184 -13.70 14.81 15.74
C ILE A 184 -13.52 14.02 14.43
N LEU A 185 -13.61 14.68 13.26
CA LEU A 185 -13.50 14.01 11.97
C LEU A 185 -12.12 13.39 11.75
N ASN A 186 -11.04 14.12 12.04
CA ASN A 186 -9.69 13.58 11.93
C ASN A 186 -9.45 12.43 12.91
N LYS A 187 -9.94 12.51 14.15
CA LYS A 187 -9.85 11.45 15.14
C LYS A 187 -10.58 10.20 14.68
N THR A 188 -11.79 10.35 14.16
CA THR A 188 -12.60 9.23 13.65
C THR A 188 -11.95 8.61 12.42
N GLU A 189 -11.50 9.39 11.43
CA GLU A 189 -10.82 8.90 10.23
C GLU A 189 -9.57 8.07 10.61
N LYS A 190 -8.72 8.61 11.49
CA LYS A 190 -7.52 7.90 11.94
C LYS A 190 -7.83 6.62 12.70
N ARG A 191 -8.86 6.64 13.54
CA ARG A 191 -9.33 5.46 14.27
C ARG A 191 -9.82 4.37 13.32
N MET A 192 -10.69 4.72 12.37
CA MET A 192 -11.22 3.80 11.38
C MET A 192 -10.13 3.16 10.53
N MET A 193 -9.18 3.96 10.04
CA MET A 193 -8.05 3.44 9.26
C MET A 193 -7.13 2.54 10.10
N SER A 194 -6.89 2.87 11.36
CA SER A 194 -6.09 2.01 12.23
C SER A 194 -6.78 0.68 12.53
N ILE A 195 -8.10 0.68 12.70
CA ILE A 195 -8.92 -0.55 12.84
C ILE A 195 -8.85 -1.37 11.56
N TYR A 196 -9.01 -0.73 10.39
CA TYR A 196 -8.91 -1.39 9.09
C TYR A 196 -7.57 -2.11 8.92
N PHE A 197 -6.46 -1.44 9.20
CA PHE A 197 -5.13 -2.05 9.11
C PHE A 197 -4.95 -3.20 10.11
N LEU A 198 -5.47 -3.07 11.33
CA LEU A 198 -5.43 -4.12 12.34
C LEU A 198 -6.24 -5.36 11.91
N ILE A 199 -7.45 -5.16 11.38
CA ILE A 199 -8.30 -6.26 10.88
C ILE A 199 -7.59 -6.98 9.72
N ASN A 200 -6.99 -6.25 8.77
CA ASN A 200 -6.25 -6.86 7.67
C ASN A 200 -5.09 -7.72 8.19
N ALA A 201 -4.31 -7.23 9.15
CA ALA A 201 -3.21 -7.98 9.75
C ALA A 201 -3.71 -9.24 10.48
N LEU A 202 -4.87 -9.17 11.16
CA LEU A 202 -5.49 -10.32 11.82
C LEU A 202 -5.98 -11.37 10.81
N VAL A 203 -6.73 -10.94 9.81
CA VAL A 203 -7.24 -11.85 8.76
C VAL A 203 -6.11 -12.56 8.07
N GLU A 204 -5.05 -11.84 7.68
CA GLU A 204 -3.87 -12.40 7.02
C GLU A 204 -3.17 -13.44 7.90
N SER A 205 -2.90 -13.09 9.17
CA SER A 205 -2.23 -14.01 10.10
C SER A 205 -3.03 -15.29 10.34
N ILE A 206 -4.36 -15.19 10.44
CA ILE A 206 -5.26 -16.34 10.62
C ILE A 206 -5.28 -17.20 9.34
N LEU A 207 -5.41 -16.60 8.16
CA LEU A 207 -5.43 -17.33 6.90
C LEU A 207 -4.16 -18.15 6.70
N ILE A 208 -3.00 -17.54 6.94
CA ILE A 208 -1.70 -18.25 6.80
C ILE A 208 -1.61 -19.38 7.83
N LEU A 209 -2.04 -19.15 9.08
CA LEU A 209 -2.06 -20.20 10.09
C LEU A 209 -2.94 -21.39 9.66
N VAL A 210 -4.15 -21.14 9.18
CA VAL A 210 -5.07 -22.19 8.71
C VAL A 210 -4.44 -22.98 7.57
N ILE A 211 -3.84 -22.30 6.57
CA ILE A 211 -3.16 -22.94 5.45
C ILE A 211 -2.04 -23.88 5.96
N TYR A 212 -1.23 -23.43 6.93
CA TYR A 212 -0.17 -24.26 7.50
C TYR A 212 -0.69 -25.47 8.27
N LEU A 213 -1.76 -25.30 9.05
CA LEU A 213 -2.39 -26.40 9.75
C LEU A 213 -2.96 -27.44 8.81
N MET A 214 -3.44 -27.04 7.63
CA MET A 214 -3.92 -27.95 6.58
C MET A 214 -2.76 -28.66 5.86
N ILE A 215 -1.73 -27.94 5.46
CA ILE A 215 -0.59 -28.50 4.70
C ILE A 215 0.21 -29.52 5.52
N PHE A 216 0.34 -29.28 6.82
CA PHE A 216 1.11 -30.15 7.72
C PHE A 216 0.23 -31.17 8.49
N ASP A 217 -0.99 -31.44 8.00
CA ASP A 217 -1.95 -32.44 8.51
C ASP A 217 -2.32 -32.30 10.00
N TYR A 218 -2.22 -31.07 10.55
CA TYR A 218 -2.71 -30.81 11.90
C TYR A 218 -4.24 -30.70 11.97
N ILE A 219 -4.89 -30.46 10.81
CA ILE A 219 -6.36 -30.45 10.65
C ILE A 219 -6.70 -31.37 9.49
N ASN A 220 -7.53 -32.41 9.75
CA ASN A 220 -8.02 -33.33 8.73
C ASN A 220 -8.98 -32.61 7.78
N VAL A 221 -8.64 -32.58 6.49
CA VAL A 221 -9.40 -31.85 5.45
C VAL A 221 -10.71 -32.57 5.09
N GLU A 222 -10.92 -33.79 5.57
CA GLU A 222 -12.17 -34.57 5.32
C GLU A 222 -13.45 -33.86 5.79
N PHE A 223 -13.33 -32.87 6.68
CA PHE A 223 -14.46 -32.05 7.13
C PHE A 223 -14.99 -31.04 6.07
N PHE A 224 -14.27 -30.80 4.98
CA PHE A 224 -14.64 -29.84 3.94
C PHE A 224 -15.16 -30.47 2.65
N ASN A 225 -15.24 -31.80 2.58
CA ASN A 225 -15.89 -32.53 1.49
C ASN A 225 -17.38 -32.71 1.81
N ILE A 226 -18.14 -31.59 1.75
CA ILE A 226 -19.62 -31.60 1.70
C ILE A 226 -20.03 -31.07 0.33
#